data_3f0fc601a4456f57d31512d7ed7ac3a3
#
_entry.id   3f0fc601a4456f57d31512d7ed7ac3a3
#
_cell.length_a   1.000
_cell.length_b   1.000
_cell.length_c   1.000
_cell.angle_alpha   90.00
_cell.angle_beta   90.00
_cell.angle_gamma   90.00
#
_symmetry.space_group_name_H-M   'P 1'
#
loop_
_entity.id
_entity.type
_entity.pdbx_description
1 polymer ?
#
loop_
_entity_poly.entity_id
_entity_poly.type
_entity_poly.pdbx_seq_one_letter_code
_entity_poly.pdbx_strand_id
1 'polypeptide(L)'
;EITTRLVGSEMCIRDRIQDPKKFCFGVDAVFLSDFVKIKAGERALDLGTGNGIRPILLSEKTQGRHFTGLEIQPEMAEMARRSVDYNGLEDKVDIVTGDIKEAAEIFKPAFFDVITTNPPYMIADHGLRNPADAKAIARHEVLCSLDDILRESMRLLQDKGRFYMIHRPFRLTEILTKMHEYKIEPKRIQFIHPYIDKEPTMVLVEGMRGAKPRVTIEPPIIMYTKDGTLLQKNGNNSEKQR
;
A
#
# COMPACT_ATOMS: atom_id res chain seq x y z
N GLU A 1 4.68 -9.71 -22.25
CA GLU A 1 3.77 -9.68 -21.09
C GLU A 1 3.62 -11.09 -20.52
N ILE A 2 3.64 -11.20 -19.21
CA ILE A 2 3.47 -12.47 -18.51
C ILE A 2 2.28 -12.32 -17.56
N THR A 3 1.36 -13.27 -17.61
CA THR A 3 0.29 -13.40 -16.62
C THR A 3 0.86 -14.12 -15.41
N THR A 4 0.82 -13.50 -14.24
CA THR A 4 1.32 -14.09 -12.99
C THR A 4 0.15 -14.34 -12.05
N ARG A 5 0.01 -15.59 -11.64
CA ARG A 5 -1.00 -16.03 -10.70
C ARG A 5 -0.53 -15.83 -9.26
N LEU A 6 -1.35 -15.19 -8.44
CA LEU A 6 -1.09 -15.08 -7.00
C LEU A 6 -1.50 -16.39 -6.32
N VAL A 7 -0.51 -17.14 -5.81
CA VAL A 7 -0.73 -18.40 -5.09
C VAL A 7 -0.47 -18.16 -3.62
N GLY A 8 -1.49 -18.39 -2.79
CA GLY A 8 -1.39 -18.41 -1.33
C GLY A 8 -2.53 -19.24 -0.76
N SER A 9 -2.31 -19.91 0.38
CA SER A 9 -3.34 -20.73 1.03
C SER A 9 -4.56 -19.87 1.36
N GLU A 10 -5.72 -20.25 0.87
CA GLU A 10 -7.03 -19.58 1.04
C GLU A 10 -7.17 -18.19 0.40
N MET A 11 -6.19 -17.72 -0.37
CA MET A 11 -6.33 -16.50 -1.14
C MET A 11 -7.00 -16.82 -2.48
N CYS A 12 -8.07 -16.09 -2.79
CA CYS A 12 -8.65 -16.11 -4.13
C CYS A 12 -7.55 -15.86 -5.14
N ILE A 13 -7.42 -16.79 -6.09
CA ILE A 13 -6.42 -16.72 -7.12
C ILE A 13 -6.90 -15.67 -8.12
N ARG A 14 -6.14 -14.57 -8.24
CA ARG A 14 -6.34 -13.55 -9.27
C ARG A 14 -5.14 -13.50 -10.17
N ASP A 15 -5.42 -13.45 -11.45
CA ASP A 15 -4.41 -13.30 -12.48
C ASP A 15 -4.15 -11.80 -12.71
N ARG A 16 -2.96 -11.46 -13.17
CA ARG A 16 -2.60 -10.09 -13.53
C ARG A 16 -1.60 -10.09 -14.66
N ILE A 17 -1.60 -8.99 -15.38
CA ILE A 17 -0.66 -8.71 -16.45
C ILE A 17 0.52 -7.94 -15.86
N GLN A 18 1.75 -8.40 -16.13
CA GLN A 18 2.96 -7.68 -15.75
C GLN A 18 4.05 -7.86 -16.83
N ASP A 19 4.93 -6.88 -16.92
CA ASP A 19 6.12 -6.93 -17.75
C ASP A 19 7.35 -7.15 -16.85
N PRO A 20 8.10 -8.26 -17.00
CA PRO A 20 9.28 -8.55 -16.19
C PRO A 20 10.41 -7.52 -16.33
N LYS A 21 10.39 -6.72 -17.42
CA LYS A 21 11.36 -5.64 -17.65
C LYS A 21 10.98 -4.33 -16.97
N LYS A 22 9.75 -4.24 -16.45
CA LYS A 22 9.22 -3.11 -15.68
C LYS A 22 9.11 -3.49 -14.20
N PHE A 23 8.54 -2.60 -13.40
CA PHE A 23 8.36 -2.85 -11.97
C PHE A 23 7.47 -4.08 -11.73
N CYS A 24 8.04 -5.13 -11.13
CA CYS A 24 7.29 -6.26 -10.60
C CYS A 24 6.91 -5.96 -9.15
N PHE A 25 5.66 -6.29 -8.76
CA PHE A 25 5.24 -6.06 -7.39
C PHE A 25 6.03 -6.93 -6.41
N GLY A 26 6.31 -6.37 -5.25
CA GLY A 26 6.89 -7.08 -4.12
C GLY A 26 5.84 -7.63 -3.15
N VAL A 27 6.27 -8.44 -2.21
CA VAL A 27 5.45 -8.97 -1.09
C VAL A 27 4.84 -7.86 -0.22
N ASP A 28 5.38 -6.66 -0.29
CA ASP A 28 4.94 -5.44 0.38
C ASP A 28 3.49 -5.06 0.03
N ALA A 29 3.07 -5.22 -1.23
CA ALA A 29 1.68 -4.99 -1.64
C ALA A 29 0.70 -5.98 -0.95
N VAL A 30 1.12 -7.21 -0.73
CA VAL A 30 0.34 -8.23 -0.02
C VAL A 30 0.24 -7.87 1.47
N PHE A 31 1.37 -7.57 2.12
CA PHE A 31 1.38 -7.16 3.53
C PHE A 31 0.53 -5.92 3.79
N LEU A 32 0.63 -4.92 2.91
CA LEU A 32 -0.22 -3.73 3.04
C LEU A 32 -1.69 -4.10 2.88
N SER A 33 -2.06 -4.90 1.89
CA SER A 33 -3.45 -5.32 1.68
C SER A 33 -4.01 -6.13 2.86
N ASP A 34 -3.18 -6.92 3.55
CA ASP A 34 -3.58 -7.67 4.75
C ASP A 34 -3.73 -6.78 5.99
N PHE A 35 -2.97 -5.69 6.04
CA PHE A 35 -3.03 -4.73 7.15
C PHE A 35 -4.22 -3.78 7.04
N VAL A 36 -4.67 -3.48 5.82
CA VAL A 36 -5.77 -2.55 5.55
C VAL A 36 -7.11 -3.12 6.04
N LYS A 37 -7.91 -2.26 6.65
CA LYS A 37 -9.28 -2.59 7.08
C LYS A 37 -10.26 -1.74 6.28
N ILE A 38 -11.16 -2.37 5.54
CA ILE A 38 -12.21 -1.72 4.76
C ILE A 38 -13.55 -2.33 5.16
N LYS A 39 -14.49 -1.50 5.55
CA LYS A 39 -15.84 -1.91 5.95
C LYS A 39 -16.76 -2.00 4.72
N ALA A 40 -17.87 -2.69 4.89
CA ALA A 40 -18.91 -2.73 3.86
C ALA A 40 -19.38 -1.33 3.47
N GLY A 41 -19.46 -1.07 2.16
CA GLY A 41 -19.91 0.20 1.61
C GLY A 41 -18.86 1.30 1.51
N GLU A 42 -17.66 1.11 2.07
CA GLU A 42 -16.56 2.08 2.00
C GLU A 42 -15.90 2.13 0.62
N ARG A 43 -15.34 3.29 0.28
CA ARG A 43 -14.56 3.56 -0.94
C ARG A 43 -13.10 3.67 -0.60
N ALA A 44 -12.24 3.02 -1.38
CA ALA A 44 -10.80 3.08 -1.21
C ALA A 44 -10.11 3.69 -2.42
N LEU A 45 -9.06 4.47 -2.17
CA LEU A 45 -8.13 5.00 -3.17
C LEU A 45 -6.73 4.48 -2.90
N ASP A 46 -6.07 4.00 -3.95
CA ASP A 46 -4.67 3.59 -3.91
C ASP A 46 -3.81 4.58 -4.69
N LEU A 47 -2.97 5.33 -3.98
CA LEU A 47 -2.08 6.34 -4.56
C LEU A 47 -0.77 5.68 -5.04
N GLY A 48 -0.45 5.86 -6.32
CA GLY A 48 0.68 5.20 -6.97
C GLY A 48 0.43 3.70 -7.10
N THR A 49 -0.67 3.34 -7.76
CA THR A 49 -1.16 1.94 -7.78
C THR A 49 -0.28 1.00 -8.60
N GLY A 50 0.58 1.54 -9.48
CA GLY A 50 1.40 0.75 -10.38
C GLY A 50 0.55 -0.12 -11.31
N ASN A 51 0.75 -1.42 -11.27
CA ASN A 51 0.00 -2.41 -12.06
C ASN A 51 -1.38 -2.79 -11.49
N GLY A 52 -1.92 -2.03 -10.52
CA GLY A 52 -3.28 -2.21 -9.99
C GLY A 52 -3.44 -3.37 -9.01
N ILE A 53 -2.37 -3.96 -8.51
CA ILE A 53 -2.45 -5.15 -7.65
C ILE A 53 -3.20 -4.89 -6.34
N ARG A 54 -3.02 -3.72 -5.69
CA ARG A 54 -3.66 -3.42 -4.40
C ARG A 54 -5.17 -3.25 -4.52
N PRO A 55 -5.72 -2.42 -5.43
CA PRO A 55 -7.17 -2.36 -5.65
C PRO A 55 -7.79 -3.73 -5.93
N ILE A 56 -7.15 -4.57 -6.76
CA ILE A 56 -7.61 -5.92 -7.06
C ILE A 56 -7.62 -6.79 -5.79
N LEU A 57 -6.53 -6.83 -5.01
CA LEU A 57 -6.48 -7.60 -3.77
C LEU A 57 -7.49 -7.12 -2.73
N LEU A 58 -7.63 -5.81 -2.56
CA LEU A 58 -8.57 -5.22 -1.59
C LEU A 58 -10.02 -5.48 -1.98
N SER A 59 -10.34 -5.47 -3.28
CA SER A 59 -11.69 -5.77 -3.78
C SER A 59 -12.14 -7.20 -3.48
N GLU A 60 -11.19 -8.13 -3.38
CA GLU A 60 -11.45 -9.53 -3.04
C GLU A 60 -11.46 -9.79 -1.53
N LYS A 61 -10.50 -9.19 -0.82
CA LYS A 61 -10.31 -9.44 0.62
C LYS A 61 -11.30 -8.70 1.52
N THR A 62 -12.02 -7.71 0.97
CA THR A 62 -12.87 -6.83 1.77
C THR A 62 -14.26 -6.67 1.16
N GLN A 63 -15.18 -6.11 1.95
CA GLN A 63 -16.54 -5.80 1.51
C GLN A 63 -16.70 -4.33 1.07
N GLY A 64 -15.60 -3.66 0.72
CA GLY A 64 -15.63 -2.30 0.20
C GLY A 64 -16.52 -2.19 -1.04
N ARG A 65 -17.12 -1.02 -1.20
CA ARG A 65 -18.04 -0.76 -2.32
C ARG A 65 -17.30 -0.54 -3.63
N HIS A 66 -16.19 0.21 -3.57
CA HIS A 66 -15.48 0.63 -4.77
C HIS A 66 -14.01 0.93 -4.47
N PHE A 67 -13.12 0.59 -5.41
CA PHE A 67 -11.68 0.72 -5.29
C PHE A 67 -11.13 1.49 -6.49
N THR A 68 -10.39 2.54 -6.23
CA THR A 68 -9.77 3.35 -7.27
C THR A 68 -8.25 3.27 -7.17
N GLY A 69 -7.55 3.05 -8.27
CA GLY A 69 -6.10 3.17 -8.37
C GLY A 69 -5.72 4.44 -9.14
N LEU A 70 -4.84 5.27 -8.60
CA LEU A 70 -4.25 6.42 -9.29
C LEU A 70 -2.81 6.11 -9.68
N GLU A 71 -2.46 6.26 -10.96
CA GLU A 71 -1.12 5.97 -11.50
C GLU A 71 -0.69 7.04 -12.49
N ILE A 72 0.52 7.59 -12.30
CA ILE A 72 1.04 8.65 -13.17
C ILE A 72 1.54 8.13 -14.52
N GLN A 73 2.01 6.87 -14.58
CA GLN A 73 2.56 6.27 -15.79
C GLN A 73 1.43 5.68 -16.64
N PRO A 74 1.14 6.23 -17.84
CA PRO A 74 0.02 5.74 -18.67
C PRO A 74 0.10 4.26 -19.03
N GLU A 75 1.32 3.76 -19.29
CA GLU A 75 1.54 2.35 -19.64
C GLU A 75 1.28 1.41 -18.46
N MET A 76 1.60 1.83 -17.22
CA MET A 76 1.32 1.05 -16.02
C MET A 76 -0.18 1.07 -15.72
N ALA A 77 -0.82 2.24 -15.86
CA ALA A 77 -2.26 2.39 -15.70
C ALA A 77 -3.04 1.53 -16.72
N GLU A 78 -2.59 1.46 -17.97
CA GLU A 78 -3.20 0.61 -19.00
C GLU A 78 -3.04 -0.88 -18.65
N MET A 79 -1.87 -1.29 -18.21
CA MET A 79 -1.64 -2.67 -17.73
C MET A 79 -2.53 -3.02 -16.52
N ALA A 80 -2.73 -2.06 -15.62
CA ALA A 80 -3.64 -2.22 -14.48
C ALA A 80 -5.11 -2.37 -14.94
N ARG A 81 -5.59 -1.57 -15.89
CA ARG A 81 -6.96 -1.70 -16.45
C ARG A 81 -7.17 -3.06 -17.08
N ARG A 82 -6.23 -3.51 -17.91
CA ARG A 82 -6.30 -4.87 -18.50
C ARG A 82 -6.32 -5.98 -17.44
N SER A 83 -5.64 -5.77 -16.31
CA SER A 83 -5.70 -6.71 -15.19
C SER A 83 -7.07 -6.69 -14.50
N VAL A 84 -7.69 -5.52 -14.37
CA VAL A 84 -9.07 -5.37 -13.87
C VAL A 84 -10.06 -6.09 -14.78
N ASP A 85 -10.02 -5.81 -16.10
CA ASP A 85 -10.88 -6.43 -17.11
C ASP A 85 -10.71 -7.95 -17.14
N TYR A 86 -9.47 -8.43 -17.12
CA TYR A 86 -9.19 -9.87 -17.11
C TYR A 86 -9.78 -10.61 -15.90
N ASN A 87 -9.96 -9.90 -14.78
CA ASN A 87 -10.54 -10.45 -13.56
C ASN A 87 -12.07 -10.19 -13.44
N GLY A 88 -12.69 -9.51 -14.41
CA GLY A 88 -14.13 -9.16 -14.37
C GLY A 88 -14.46 -8.25 -13.19
N LEU A 89 -13.62 -7.23 -12.92
CA LEU A 89 -13.76 -6.34 -11.77
C LEU A 89 -14.12 -4.90 -12.16
N GLU A 90 -14.51 -4.65 -13.42
CA GLU A 90 -14.76 -3.33 -14.00
C GLU A 90 -15.86 -2.56 -13.25
N ASP A 91 -16.83 -3.27 -12.69
CA ASP A 91 -17.91 -2.66 -11.89
C ASP A 91 -17.45 -2.22 -10.49
N LYS A 92 -16.28 -2.66 -10.04
CA LYS A 92 -15.81 -2.52 -8.66
C LYS A 92 -14.47 -1.81 -8.53
N VAL A 93 -13.65 -1.82 -9.57
CA VAL A 93 -12.28 -1.29 -9.58
C VAL A 93 -12.07 -0.37 -10.77
N ASP A 94 -11.71 0.89 -10.50
CA ASP A 94 -11.31 1.87 -11.51
C ASP A 94 -9.82 2.16 -11.45
N ILE A 95 -9.20 2.36 -12.62
CA ILE A 95 -7.82 2.84 -12.73
C ILE A 95 -7.79 4.17 -13.46
N VAL A 96 -7.35 5.20 -12.76
CA VAL A 96 -7.23 6.57 -13.25
C VAL A 96 -5.77 6.91 -13.53
N THR A 97 -5.49 7.50 -14.69
CA THR A 97 -4.15 8.02 -15.00
C THR A 97 -4.06 9.45 -14.53
N GLY A 98 -3.08 9.76 -13.65
CA GLY A 98 -2.90 11.11 -13.12
C GLY A 98 -1.79 11.23 -12.08
N ASP A 99 -1.41 12.46 -11.75
CA ASP A 99 -0.40 12.78 -10.75
C ASP A 99 -1.04 12.85 -9.36
N ILE A 100 -0.38 12.24 -8.35
CA ILE A 100 -0.80 12.33 -6.95
C ILE A 100 -0.89 13.79 -6.48
N LYS A 101 -0.01 14.68 -6.96
CA LYS A 101 0.01 16.11 -6.60
C LYS A 101 -1.26 16.86 -7.03
N GLU A 102 -1.96 16.33 -8.01
CA GLU A 102 -3.20 16.87 -8.57
C GLU A 102 -4.43 16.04 -8.15
N ALA A 103 -4.26 15.09 -7.24
CA ALA A 103 -5.32 14.14 -6.90
C ALA A 103 -6.61 14.80 -6.41
N ALA A 104 -6.52 15.93 -5.68
CA ALA A 104 -7.72 16.67 -5.25
C ALA A 104 -8.36 17.52 -6.36
N GLU A 105 -7.76 17.62 -7.53
CA GLU A 105 -8.36 18.19 -8.74
C GLU A 105 -9.03 17.09 -9.57
N ILE A 106 -8.52 15.87 -9.51
CA ILE A 106 -9.05 14.68 -10.19
C ILE A 106 -10.26 14.14 -9.43
N PHE A 107 -10.18 14.07 -8.10
CA PHE A 107 -11.19 13.47 -7.24
C PHE A 107 -11.91 14.51 -6.37
N LYS A 108 -13.15 14.22 -6.04
CA LYS A 108 -13.92 15.05 -5.12
C LYS A 108 -13.30 15.04 -3.72
N PRO A 109 -13.12 16.22 -3.06
CA PRO A 109 -12.65 16.30 -1.69
C PRO A 109 -13.54 15.52 -0.71
N ALA A 110 -12.93 14.97 0.34
CA ALA A 110 -13.59 14.18 1.40
C ALA A 110 -14.49 13.05 0.84
N PHE A 111 -14.01 12.34 -0.18
CA PHE A 111 -14.79 11.31 -0.87
C PHE A 111 -14.42 9.88 -0.47
N PHE A 112 -13.18 9.65 -0.07
CA PHE A 112 -12.68 8.30 0.23
C PHE A 112 -12.70 8.02 1.74
N ASP A 113 -13.08 6.81 2.10
CA ASP A 113 -13.04 6.28 3.47
C ASP A 113 -11.66 5.76 3.82
N VAL A 114 -10.95 5.25 2.81
CA VAL A 114 -9.64 4.62 2.94
C VAL A 114 -8.73 5.11 1.82
N ILE A 115 -7.50 5.46 2.18
CA ILE A 115 -6.42 5.71 1.22
C ILE A 115 -5.25 4.78 1.55
N THR A 116 -4.69 4.15 0.53
CA THR A 116 -3.50 3.30 0.62
C THR A 116 -2.38 3.87 -0.25
N THR A 117 -1.13 3.64 0.15
CA THR A 117 0.03 3.97 -0.67
C THR A 117 1.23 3.08 -0.35
N ASN A 118 2.00 2.77 -1.37
CA ASN A 118 3.31 2.12 -1.27
C ASN A 118 4.31 2.98 -2.07
N PRO A 119 4.75 4.10 -1.51
CA PRO A 119 5.62 5.02 -2.22
C PRO A 119 7.03 4.46 -2.39
N PRO A 120 7.85 4.99 -3.31
CA PRO A 120 9.27 4.62 -3.41
C PRO A 120 10.00 4.82 -2.08
N TYR A 121 10.81 3.84 -1.65
CA TYR A 121 11.33 3.77 -0.29
C TYR A 121 12.59 4.60 -0.01
N MET A 122 13.19 5.28 -0.98
CA MET A 122 14.55 5.76 -0.84
C MET A 122 14.67 7.28 -0.84
N ILE A 123 15.54 7.78 0.04
CA ILE A 123 16.06 9.14 0.01
C ILE A 123 17.30 9.14 -0.89
N ALA A 124 17.47 10.15 -1.73
CA ALA A 124 18.56 10.26 -2.70
C ALA A 124 19.99 10.23 -2.08
N ASP A 125 20.11 10.41 -0.75
CA ASP A 125 21.39 10.67 -0.07
C ASP A 125 21.98 9.52 0.75
N HIS A 126 21.32 8.36 0.90
CA HIS A 126 21.82 7.29 1.77
C HIS A 126 22.19 6.01 1.02
N GLY A 127 23.47 5.91 0.65
CA GLY A 127 24.19 4.62 0.58
C GLY A 127 23.88 3.67 -0.57
N LEU A 128 23.40 4.14 -1.72
CA LEU A 128 23.23 3.29 -2.90
C LEU A 128 24.58 2.91 -3.52
N ARG A 129 24.85 1.62 -3.56
CA ARG A 129 26.05 1.06 -4.21
C ARG A 129 26.01 1.16 -5.72
N ASN A 130 24.81 1.39 -6.33
CA ASN A 130 24.64 1.49 -7.77
C ASN A 130 24.11 2.87 -8.18
N PRO A 131 24.88 3.68 -8.93
CA PRO A 131 24.46 5.01 -9.38
C PRO A 131 23.23 5.03 -10.30
N ALA A 132 22.94 3.93 -11.00
CA ALA A 132 21.76 3.83 -11.87
C ALA A 132 20.47 3.73 -11.05
N ASP A 133 20.49 2.98 -9.94
CA ASP A 133 19.34 2.84 -9.01
C ASP A 133 19.10 4.15 -8.27
N ALA A 134 20.18 4.84 -7.87
CA ALA A 134 20.10 6.17 -7.22
C ALA A 134 19.39 7.20 -8.11
N LYS A 135 19.71 7.22 -9.42
CA LYS A 135 19.07 8.16 -10.36
C LYS A 135 17.61 7.82 -10.66
N ALA A 136 17.26 6.54 -10.72
CA ALA A 136 15.87 6.13 -10.91
C ALA A 136 15.00 6.53 -9.69
N ILE A 137 15.52 6.33 -8.49
CA ILE A 137 14.84 6.63 -7.23
C ILE A 137 14.73 8.13 -7.00
N ALA A 138 15.80 8.90 -7.21
CA ALA A 138 15.77 10.36 -7.15
C ALA A 138 14.72 10.95 -8.10
N ARG A 139 14.52 10.35 -9.29
CA ARG A 139 13.46 10.78 -10.21
C ARG A 139 12.06 10.54 -9.61
N HIS A 140 11.84 9.45 -8.89
CA HIS A 140 10.53 9.14 -8.29
C HIS A 140 10.22 10.04 -7.08
N GLU A 141 11.21 10.37 -6.23
CA GLU A 141 11.02 11.34 -5.13
C GLU A 141 10.88 12.79 -5.63
N VAL A 142 11.55 13.15 -6.72
CA VAL A 142 11.32 14.44 -7.41
C VAL A 142 9.90 14.51 -7.98
N LEU A 143 9.31 13.39 -8.34
CA LEU A 143 7.96 13.34 -8.88
C LEU A 143 6.87 13.45 -7.79
N CYS A 144 7.06 12.86 -6.59
CA CYS A 144 6.06 12.90 -5.52
C CYS A 144 6.73 12.71 -4.15
N SER A 145 6.64 13.71 -3.28
CA SER A 145 7.17 13.68 -1.92
C SER A 145 6.17 13.09 -0.92
N LEU A 146 6.65 12.75 0.28
CA LEU A 146 5.78 12.34 1.39
C LEU A 146 4.77 13.47 1.75
N ASP A 147 5.21 14.74 1.67
CA ASP A 147 4.32 15.90 1.88
C ASP A 147 3.18 15.95 0.85
N ASP A 148 3.47 15.68 -0.41
CA ASP A 148 2.44 15.63 -1.46
C ASP A 148 1.42 14.53 -1.18
N ILE A 149 1.89 13.33 -0.85
CA ILE A 149 1.02 12.19 -0.52
C ILE A 149 0.10 12.52 0.67
N LEU A 150 0.66 13.04 1.76
CA LEU A 150 -0.12 13.32 2.97
C LEU A 150 -1.06 14.51 2.79
N ARG A 151 -0.63 15.56 2.08
CA ARG A 151 -1.47 16.70 1.74
C ARG A 151 -2.70 16.28 0.94
N GLU A 152 -2.51 15.54 -0.14
CA GLU A 152 -3.61 15.08 -0.98
C GLU A 152 -4.48 14.03 -0.27
N SER A 153 -3.88 13.13 0.51
CA SER A 153 -4.64 12.19 1.34
C SER A 153 -5.53 12.90 2.35
N MET A 154 -5.05 13.96 3.01
CA MET A 154 -5.84 14.74 3.96
C MET A 154 -7.03 15.44 3.29
N ARG A 155 -6.87 15.93 2.05
CA ARG A 155 -7.95 16.58 1.28
C ARG A 155 -9.01 15.58 0.82
N LEU A 156 -8.59 14.38 0.43
CA LEU A 156 -9.43 13.35 -0.18
C LEU A 156 -10.13 12.44 0.83
N LEU A 157 -9.53 12.18 1.98
CA LEU A 157 -10.16 11.40 3.06
C LEU A 157 -11.36 12.16 3.65
N GLN A 158 -12.45 11.47 3.92
CA GLN A 158 -13.54 12.02 4.74
C GLN A 158 -13.13 12.10 6.22
N ASP A 159 -13.98 12.73 7.04
CA ASP A 159 -13.74 12.76 8.51
C ASP A 159 -13.66 11.33 9.06
N LYS A 160 -12.66 11.07 9.91
CA LYS A 160 -12.31 9.73 10.41
C LYS A 160 -11.92 8.70 9.33
N GLY A 161 -11.71 9.14 8.10
CA GLY A 161 -11.13 8.32 7.04
C GLY A 161 -9.72 7.85 7.42
N ARG A 162 -9.32 6.69 6.93
CA ARG A 162 -8.08 6.00 7.30
C ARG A 162 -7.09 6.02 6.17
N PHE A 163 -5.85 6.29 6.53
CA PHE A 163 -4.68 6.27 5.66
C PHE A 163 -3.80 5.07 6.02
N TYR A 164 -3.32 4.35 5.03
CA TYR A 164 -2.43 3.20 5.20
C TYR A 164 -1.20 3.33 4.31
N MET A 165 -0.04 3.09 4.89
CA MET A 165 1.24 3.14 4.18
C MET A 165 2.12 1.96 4.59
N ILE A 166 2.87 1.42 3.64
CA ILE A 166 4.03 0.57 3.90
C ILE A 166 5.29 1.34 3.54
N HIS A 167 6.33 1.25 4.38
CA HIS A 167 7.59 1.96 4.15
C HIS A 167 8.77 1.27 4.84
N ARG A 168 9.97 1.81 4.65
CA ARG A 168 11.18 1.39 5.38
C ARG A 168 11.20 1.99 6.79
N PRO A 169 11.62 1.23 7.84
CA PRO A 169 11.60 1.68 9.23
C PRO A 169 12.48 2.91 9.52
N PHE A 170 13.56 3.11 8.79
CA PHE A 170 14.46 4.25 9.00
C PHE A 170 13.81 5.62 8.78
N ARG A 171 12.68 5.69 8.02
CA ARG A 171 11.89 6.92 7.84
C ARG A 171 10.74 7.06 8.84
N LEU A 172 10.60 6.15 9.79
CA LEU A 172 9.41 6.12 10.66
C LEU A 172 9.19 7.44 11.42
N THR A 173 10.25 8.04 11.97
CA THR A 173 10.15 9.33 12.67
C THR A 173 9.60 10.42 11.76
N GLU A 174 10.11 10.54 10.54
CA GLU A 174 9.63 11.50 9.56
C GLU A 174 8.16 11.26 9.21
N ILE A 175 7.81 9.99 8.92
CA ILE A 175 6.44 9.59 8.57
C ILE A 175 5.45 9.98 9.66
N LEU A 176 5.73 9.62 10.93
CA LEU A 176 4.82 9.89 12.04
C LEU A 176 4.68 11.40 12.31
N THR A 177 5.78 12.14 12.24
CA THR A 177 5.78 13.61 12.42
C THR A 177 4.94 14.28 11.35
N LYS A 178 5.20 13.96 10.07
CA LYS A 178 4.43 14.54 8.96
C LYS A 178 2.97 14.13 8.97
N MET A 179 2.65 12.88 9.26
CA MET A 179 1.25 12.45 9.41
C MET A 179 0.52 13.29 10.47
N HIS A 180 1.14 13.54 11.62
CA HIS A 180 0.57 14.40 12.67
C HIS A 180 0.38 15.85 12.17
N GLU A 181 1.37 16.42 11.50
CA GLU A 181 1.31 17.78 10.91
C GLU A 181 0.14 17.91 9.91
N TYR A 182 -0.06 16.91 9.06
CA TYR A 182 -1.16 16.85 8.10
C TYR A 182 -2.51 16.41 8.69
N LYS A 183 -2.65 16.30 10.02
CA LYS A 183 -3.90 15.89 10.70
C LYS A 183 -4.37 14.48 10.35
N ILE A 184 -3.47 13.63 9.93
CA ILE A 184 -3.65 12.19 9.76
C ILE A 184 -2.96 11.51 10.95
N GLU A 185 -3.65 11.46 12.08
CA GLU A 185 -3.06 11.00 13.35
C GLU A 185 -2.68 9.52 13.28
N PRO A 186 -1.43 9.12 13.57
CA PRO A 186 -1.02 7.72 13.62
C PRO A 186 -1.83 6.91 14.63
N LYS A 187 -2.29 5.73 14.24
CA LYS A 187 -3.19 4.89 15.07
C LYS A 187 -2.66 3.49 15.30
N ARG A 188 -2.00 2.91 14.31
CA ARG A 188 -1.54 1.53 14.37
C ARG A 188 -0.24 1.37 13.58
N ILE A 189 0.71 0.64 14.16
CA ILE A 189 2.01 0.35 13.55
C ILE A 189 2.27 -1.15 13.67
N GLN A 190 2.79 -1.75 12.60
CA GLN A 190 3.22 -3.15 12.60
C GLN A 190 4.54 -3.27 11.83
N PHE A 191 5.53 -3.92 12.45
CA PHE A 191 6.83 -4.16 11.83
C PHE A 191 6.85 -5.51 11.12
N ILE A 192 7.60 -5.58 10.02
CA ILE A 192 7.82 -6.81 9.26
C ILE A 192 9.30 -7.15 9.33
N HIS A 193 9.60 -8.29 9.94
CA HIS A 193 10.94 -8.82 10.12
C HIS A 193 11.19 -9.98 9.16
N PRO A 194 12.35 -10.08 8.53
CA PRO A 194 12.70 -11.26 7.74
C PRO A 194 12.81 -12.49 8.64
N TYR A 195 13.46 -12.37 9.80
CA TYR A 195 13.59 -13.39 10.83
C TYR A 195 13.35 -12.77 12.20
N ILE A 196 13.01 -13.59 13.20
CA ILE A 196 12.66 -13.09 14.53
C ILE A 196 13.81 -12.36 15.24
N ASP A 197 15.04 -12.69 14.91
CA ASP A 197 16.28 -12.14 15.48
C ASP A 197 16.93 -11.06 14.60
N LYS A 198 16.25 -10.62 13.51
CA LYS A 198 16.74 -9.58 12.61
C LYS A 198 15.91 -8.31 12.76
N GLU A 199 16.52 -7.18 12.44
CA GLU A 199 15.84 -5.90 12.37
C GLU A 199 14.68 -5.91 11.36
N PRO A 200 13.61 -5.14 11.58
CA PRO A 200 12.53 -5.03 10.62
C PRO A 200 13.01 -4.42 9.32
N THR A 201 12.56 -4.98 8.21
CA THR A 201 12.85 -4.46 6.86
C THR A 201 11.75 -3.55 6.33
N MET A 202 10.54 -3.67 6.87
CA MET A 202 9.39 -2.84 6.50
C MET A 202 8.56 -2.49 7.73
N VAL A 203 7.81 -1.41 7.62
CA VAL A 203 6.83 -0.95 8.61
C VAL A 203 5.52 -0.61 7.93
N LEU A 204 4.43 -1.08 8.50
CA LEU A 204 3.06 -0.75 8.14
C LEU A 204 2.55 0.31 9.11
N VAL A 205 1.98 1.39 8.59
CA VAL A 205 1.46 2.49 9.40
C VAL A 205 0.01 2.77 8.99
N GLU A 206 -0.88 2.83 9.97
CA GLU A 206 -2.24 3.33 9.83
C GLU A 206 -2.37 4.68 10.50
N GLY A 207 -2.97 5.64 9.82
CA GLY A 207 -3.38 6.91 10.39
C GLY A 207 -4.86 7.16 10.18
N MET A 208 -5.41 8.14 10.90
CA MET A 208 -6.81 8.51 10.79
C MET A 208 -6.96 10.04 10.78
N ARG A 209 -7.67 10.56 9.79
CA ARG A 209 -7.96 12.00 9.69
C ARG A 209 -8.73 12.50 10.91
N GLY A 210 -8.24 13.57 11.54
CA GLY A 210 -8.91 14.25 12.66
C GLY A 210 -9.09 13.39 13.92
N ALA A 211 -8.30 12.32 14.10
CA ALA A 211 -8.35 11.51 15.32
C ALA A 211 -7.55 12.14 16.47
N LYS A 212 -7.82 11.69 17.69
CA LYS A 212 -7.01 12.04 18.87
C LYS A 212 -5.74 11.18 18.94
N PRO A 213 -4.64 11.67 19.52
CA PRO A 213 -3.41 10.90 19.69
C PRO A 213 -3.62 9.59 20.44
N ARG A 214 -3.17 8.51 19.87
CA ARG A 214 -3.01 7.17 20.48
C ARG A 214 -2.51 6.20 19.43
N VAL A 215 -1.35 5.63 19.61
CA VAL A 215 -0.77 4.61 18.72
C VAL A 215 -0.82 3.25 19.39
N THR A 216 -1.17 2.23 18.64
CA THR A 216 -1.05 0.82 19.01
C THR A 216 0.05 0.18 18.19
N ILE A 217 0.99 -0.50 18.84
CA ILE A 217 2.00 -1.31 18.17
C ILE A 217 1.49 -2.75 18.14
N GLU A 218 1.30 -3.29 16.95
CA GLU A 218 0.85 -4.67 16.77
C GLU A 218 2.03 -5.65 16.87
N PRO A 219 1.79 -6.92 17.22
CA PRO A 219 2.81 -7.95 17.14
C PRO A 219 3.47 -7.97 15.76
N PRO A 220 4.79 -8.15 15.66
CA PRO A 220 5.49 -8.12 14.39
C PRO A 220 5.10 -9.29 13.49
N ILE A 221 5.19 -9.07 12.19
CA ILE A 221 5.13 -10.14 11.18
C ILE A 221 6.54 -10.68 11.01
N ILE A 222 6.71 -11.99 11.16
CA ILE A 222 7.97 -12.69 10.87
C ILE A 222 7.81 -13.40 9.53
N MET A 223 8.69 -13.12 8.56
CA MET A 223 8.54 -13.67 7.20
C MET A 223 9.02 -15.11 7.10
N TYR A 224 10.13 -15.43 7.74
CA TYR A 224 10.77 -16.74 7.62
C TYR A 224 11.05 -17.38 8.98
N THR A 225 10.92 -18.69 9.04
CA THR A 225 11.44 -19.52 10.14
C THR A 225 12.97 -19.55 10.11
N LYS A 226 13.61 -20.05 11.17
CA LYS A 226 15.09 -20.13 11.25
C LYS A 226 15.73 -20.99 10.15
N ASP A 227 15.00 -21.96 9.61
CA ASP A 227 15.40 -22.82 8.49
C ASP A 227 15.14 -22.20 7.11
N GLY A 228 14.62 -20.97 7.05
CA GLY A 228 14.35 -20.24 5.82
C GLY A 228 13.00 -20.54 5.17
N THR A 229 12.14 -21.32 5.82
CA THR A 229 10.78 -21.57 5.33
C THR A 229 9.91 -20.31 5.49
N LEU A 230 9.19 -19.91 4.45
CA LEU A 230 8.25 -18.77 4.50
C LEU A 230 7.11 -19.10 5.46
N LEU A 231 6.93 -18.27 6.50
CA LEU A 231 5.81 -18.39 7.42
C LEU A 231 4.55 -17.87 6.72
N GLN A 232 3.67 -18.79 6.32
CA GLN A 232 2.34 -18.43 5.85
C GLN A 232 1.56 -17.85 7.04
N LYS A 233 0.88 -16.72 6.83
CA LYS A 233 -0.06 -16.17 7.81
C LYS A 233 -1.27 -17.11 7.83
N ASN A 234 -1.29 -18.12 8.73
CA ASN A 234 -2.50 -18.91 8.97
C ASN A 234 -3.54 -17.97 9.57
N GLY A 235 -4.65 -17.78 8.84
CA GLY A 235 -5.88 -17.27 9.45
C GLY A 235 -6.26 -18.20 10.60
N ASN A 236 -6.51 -17.60 11.78
CA ASN A 236 -7.03 -18.26 12.99
C ASN A 236 -6.13 -19.27 13.70
N ASN A 237 -5.29 -18.78 14.61
CA ASN A 237 -5.01 -19.53 15.84
C ASN A 237 -5.95 -19.08 16.95
N SER A 238 -7.21 -19.50 16.86
CA SER A 238 -8.12 -19.65 18.00
C SER A 238 -8.25 -21.16 18.28
N GLU A 239 -7.20 -21.78 18.76
CA GLU A 239 -7.28 -23.09 19.42
C GLU A 239 -6.66 -22.98 20.80
N LYS A 240 -7.55 -22.81 21.79
CA LYS A 240 -7.75 -23.63 22.98
C LYS A 240 -6.46 -24.18 23.59
N GLN A 241 -5.94 -23.48 24.60
CA GLN A 241 -5.32 -24.18 25.73
C GLN A 241 -6.39 -24.36 26.81
N ARG A 242 -6.81 -25.61 26.97
CA ARG A 242 -7.40 -26.13 28.20
C ARG A 242 -6.27 -26.63 29.12
#